data_790fa0b07421497eb85386e013bbedc4
#
_entry.id   790fa0b07421497eb85386e013bbedc4
#
_cell.length_a   1.000
_cell.length_b   1.000
_cell.length_c   1.000
_cell.angle_alpha   90.00
_cell.angle_beta   90.00
_cell.angle_gamma   90.00
#
_symmetry.space_group_name_H-M   'P 1'
#
loop_
_entity.id
_entity.type
_entity.pdbx_description
1 polymer ?
#
loop_
_entity_poly.entity_id
_entity_poly.type
_entity_poly.pdbx_seq_one_letter_code
_entity_poly.pdbx_strand_id
1 'polypeptide(L)'
;MSRVNTSSTPFGAPAGIVAGRILDVVRMEYTPTTADITYLKRFYVNTARTFEGTGSCIFGDMTGRQPSDSDSSVFEHVNIVLTELYLSRVISTAIRPYLFRTNDTSTRTSIVNTISPILRNTEASGGISEYTLVCDETNNPPSVVDSNQLNVNLVVKFVGSITTINLAFTAKSGTQSVSSSAVNSGSISSGASSSRPSSSTSASFNSGRGSSY
;
A
#
# COMPACT_ATOMS: atom_id res chain seq x y z
N MET A 1 -2.72 -21.26 4.50
CA MET A 1 -1.93 -20.23 3.78
C MET A 1 -2.83 -19.58 2.76
N SER A 2 -2.95 -18.26 2.82
CA SER A 2 -3.88 -17.48 2.01
C SER A 2 -3.56 -17.57 0.51
N ARG A 3 -4.57 -17.31 -0.32
CA ARG A 3 -4.51 -17.33 -1.80
C ARG A 3 -3.49 -16.35 -2.44
N VAL A 4 -2.58 -15.77 -1.69
CA VAL A 4 -1.53 -14.89 -2.23
C VAL A 4 -0.71 -15.57 -3.33
N ASN A 5 -0.61 -16.89 -3.26
CA ASN A 5 0.09 -17.69 -4.29
C ASN A 5 -0.73 -17.95 -5.56
N THR A 6 -2.02 -17.61 -5.60
CA THR A 6 -2.90 -17.79 -6.77
C THR A 6 -3.25 -16.48 -7.47
N SER A 7 -2.92 -15.34 -6.90
CA SER A 7 -2.94 -14.07 -7.60
C SER A 7 -1.76 -14.04 -8.57
N SER A 8 -2.04 -13.87 -9.84
CA SER A 8 -1.05 -13.87 -10.92
C SER A 8 -0.02 -12.73 -10.85
N THR A 9 -0.11 -11.89 -9.83
CA THR A 9 0.81 -10.78 -9.59
C THR A 9 1.24 -10.75 -8.13
N PRO A 10 2.55 -10.85 -7.82
CA PRO A 10 3.07 -10.78 -6.45
C PRO A 10 2.98 -9.38 -5.84
N PHE A 11 2.50 -8.39 -6.60
CA PHE A 11 2.56 -6.97 -6.24
C PHE A 11 1.38 -6.50 -5.38
N GLY A 12 0.31 -7.29 -5.30
CA GLY A 12 -0.87 -6.97 -4.48
C GLY A 12 -0.65 -7.29 -3.00
N ALA A 13 -1.22 -6.45 -2.11
CA ALA A 13 -1.24 -6.75 -0.69
C ALA A 13 -2.09 -8.01 -0.41
N PRO A 14 -1.61 -8.96 0.40
CA PRO A 14 -2.36 -10.17 0.77
C PRO A 14 -3.41 -9.87 1.83
N ALA A 15 -4.15 -8.80 1.68
CA ALA A 15 -5.11 -8.27 2.63
C ALA A 15 -6.43 -7.90 1.97
N GLY A 16 -7.47 -7.66 2.79
CA GLY A 16 -8.79 -7.25 2.35
C GLY A 16 -9.67 -8.38 1.83
N ILE A 17 -10.86 -8.01 1.39
CA ILE A 17 -11.94 -8.95 1.04
C ILE A 17 -11.67 -9.78 -0.22
N VAL A 18 -10.74 -9.38 -1.07
CA VAL A 18 -10.40 -10.10 -2.31
C VAL A 18 -9.19 -11.00 -2.09
N ALA A 19 -8.03 -10.43 -1.75
CA ALA A 19 -6.77 -11.17 -1.65
C ALA A 19 -6.52 -11.79 -0.27
N GLY A 20 -7.04 -11.17 0.80
CA GLY A 20 -6.87 -11.61 2.18
C GLY A 20 -7.95 -12.57 2.71
N ARG A 21 -8.83 -13.08 1.85
CA ARG A 21 -9.95 -13.93 2.27
C ARG A 21 -9.47 -15.24 2.89
N ILE A 22 -9.98 -15.54 4.09
CA ILE A 22 -9.72 -16.79 4.78
C ILE A 22 -10.88 -17.75 4.45
N LEU A 23 -10.54 -18.90 3.88
CA LEU A 23 -11.52 -19.93 3.52
C LEU A 23 -11.77 -20.84 4.73
N ASP A 24 -12.96 -21.45 4.74
CA ASP A 24 -13.37 -22.48 5.73
C ASP A 24 -13.41 -22.00 7.19
N VAL A 25 -13.59 -20.69 7.40
CA VAL A 25 -13.84 -20.14 8.73
C VAL A 25 -15.33 -20.20 9.02
N VAL A 26 -15.73 -21.05 9.97
CA VAL A 26 -17.13 -21.17 10.40
C VAL A 26 -17.51 -19.97 11.28
N ARG A 27 -16.65 -19.60 12.21
CA ARG A 27 -16.86 -18.48 13.14
C ARG A 27 -15.52 -17.99 13.69
N MET A 28 -15.40 -16.69 13.88
CA MET A 28 -14.30 -16.10 14.64
C MET A 28 -14.69 -16.03 16.11
N GLU A 29 -13.78 -16.40 16.99
CA GLU A 29 -13.98 -16.32 18.44
C GLU A 29 -14.09 -14.86 18.90
N TYR A 30 -13.29 -13.99 18.28
CA TYR A 30 -13.29 -12.56 18.55
C TYR A 30 -13.32 -11.77 17.25
N THR A 31 -14.19 -10.78 17.17
CA THR A 31 -14.24 -9.82 16.05
C THR A 31 -13.75 -8.46 16.55
N PRO A 32 -12.56 -8.02 16.12
CA PRO A 32 -11.99 -6.77 16.60
C PRO A 32 -12.85 -5.57 16.17
N THR A 33 -13.01 -4.62 17.08
CA THR A 33 -13.63 -3.33 16.80
C THR A 33 -12.69 -2.43 16.00
N THR A 34 -13.21 -1.33 15.45
CA THR A 34 -12.35 -0.34 14.73
C THR A 34 -11.29 0.27 15.65
N ALA A 35 -11.61 0.45 16.95
CA ALA A 35 -10.66 0.93 17.94
C ALA A 35 -9.52 -0.08 18.15
N ASP A 36 -9.86 -1.37 18.30
CA ASP A 36 -8.87 -2.44 18.45
C ASP A 36 -7.96 -2.55 17.23
N ILE A 37 -8.52 -2.46 16.02
CA ILE A 37 -7.75 -2.48 14.77
C ILE A 37 -6.77 -1.31 14.74
N THR A 38 -7.23 -0.10 15.10
CA THR A 38 -6.37 1.09 15.13
C THR A 38 -5.28 0.96 16.18
N TYR A 39 -5.60 0.40 17.34
CA TYR A 39 -4.62 0.14 18.40
C TYR A 39 -3.57 -0.89 17.97
N LEU A 40 -4.01 -2.05 17.45
CA LEU A 40 -3.12 -3.12 17.01
C LEU A 40 -2.25 -2.73 15.82
N LYS A 41 -2.75 -1.88 14.92
CA LYS A 41 -1.97 -1.33 13.81
C LYS A 41 -0.73 -0.56 14.28
N ARG A 42 -0.78 0.12 15.43
CA ARG A 42 0.40 0.80 16.00
C ARG A 42 1.52 -0.17 16.40
N PHE A 43 1.17 -1.43 16.63
CA PHE A 43 2.12 -2.50 16.95
C PHE A 43 2.41 -3.41 15.75
N TYR A 44 2.05 -2.96 14.53
CA TYR A 44 2.28 -3.70 13.27
C TYR A 44 1.60 -5.09 13.26
N VAL A 45 0.50 -5.24 14.00
CA VAL A 45 -0.28 -6.47 14.05
C VAL A 45 -1.41 -6.41 13.03
N ASN A 46 -1.41 -7.38 12.11
CA ASN A 46 -2.49 -7.56 11.16
C ASN A 46 -3.65 -8.30 11.84
N THR A 47 -4.85 -7.76 11.70
CA THR A 47 -6.07 -8.34 12.29
C THR A 47 -6.83 -9.15 11.26
N ALA A 48 -7.59 -10.14 11.71
CA ALA A 48 -8.63 -10.75 10.91
C ALA A 48 -9.97 -10.10 11.23
N ARG A 49 -10.81 -9.88 10.21
CA ARG A 49 -12.14 -9.29 10.34
C ARG A 49 -13.16 -10.05 9.50
N THR A 50 -14.37 -10.16 10.01
CA THR A 50 -15.52 -10.73 9.29
C THR A 50 -16.37 -9.59 8.70
N PHE A 51 -16.68 -9.70 7.43
CA PHE A 51 -17.59 -8.81 6.73
C PHE A 51 -18.87 -9.57 6.35
N GLU A 52 -20.02 -8.96 6.57
CA GLU A 52 -21.29 -9.55 6.20
C GLU A 52 -21.35 -9.85 4.70
N GLY A 53 -21.82 -11.03 4.33
CA GLY A 53 -21.92 -11.45 2.92
C GLY A 53 -20.60 -11.84 2.24
N THR A 54 -19.42 -11.49 2.82
CA THR A 54 -18.12 -11.75 2.19
C THR A 54 -17.29 -12.79 2.95
N GLY A 55 -17.53 -12.93 4.26
CA GLY A 55 -16.79 -13.83 5.13
C GLY A 55 -15.60 -13.16 5.81
N SER A 56 -14.69 -13.98 6.34
CA SER A 56 -13.54 -13.50 7.11
C SER A 56 -12.33 -13.25 6.22
N CYS A 57 -11.62 -12.18 6.49
CA CYS A 57 -10.39 -11.84 5.78
C CYS A 57 -9.32 -11.25 6.70
N ILE A 58 -8.07 -11.33 6.28
CA ILE A 58 -6.96 -10.59 6.90
C ILE A 58 -7.13 -9.12 6.54
N PHE A 59 -7.13 -8.25 7.55
CA PHE A 59 -7.31 -6.82 7.41
C PHE A 59 -6.08 -6.09 7.91
N GLY A 60 -5.05 -6.07 7.08
CA GLY A 60 -3.76 -5.43 7.32
C GLY A 60 -2.67 -6.06 6.45
N ASP A 61 -1.71 -5.26 6.03
CA ASP A 61 -0.61 -5.64 5.15
C ASP A 61 0.76 -5.28 5.74
N MET A 62 0.79 -5.12 7.06
CA MET A 62 2.03 -4.77 7.76
C MET A 62 2.96 -5.98 7.90
N THR A 63 4.25 -5.74 7.72
CA THR A 63 5.29 -6.69 8.16
C THR A 63 5.49 -6.53 9.67
N GLY A 64 5.99 -7.55 10.35
CA GLY A 64 6.33 -7.44 11.78
C GLY A 64 7.54 -6.55 12.07
N ARG A 65 8.05 -5.83 11.07
CA ARG A 65 9.19 -4.93 11.22
C ARG A 65 8.71 -3.62 11.83
N GLN A 66 9.15 -3.34 13.06
CA GLN A 66 8.96 -2.05 13.69
C GLN A 66 10.08 -1.12 13.21
N PRO A 67 9.76 0.06 12.62
CA PRO A 67 10.78 1.06 12.34
C PRO A 67 11.40 1.52 13.67
N SER A 68 12.69 1.76 13.68
CA SER A 68 13.30 2.57 14.73
C SER A 68 12.85 4.03 14.53
N ASP A 69 12.76 4.80 15.60
CA ASP A 69 12.22 6.17 15.64
C ASP A 69 12.78 7.16 14.59
N SER A 70 13.82 6.78 13.86
CA SER A 70 14.48 7.59 12.83
C SER A 70 14.28 7.09 11.39
N ASP A 71 13.61 5.95 11.16
CA ASP A 71 13.62 5.31 9.84
C ASP A 71 12.26 4.69 9.50
N SER A 72 11.42 5.44 8.80
CA SER A 72 10.23 4.85 8.15
C SER A 72 10.69 3.95 7.01
N SER A 73 10.79 2.66 7.28
CA SER A 73 11.25 1.69 6.30
C SER A 73 10.16 1.43 5.27
N VAL A 74 10.52 1.55 4.00
CA VAL A 74 9.66 1.17 2.87
C VAL A 74 9.15 -0.28 3.01
N PHE A 75 9.89 -1.15 3.72
CA PHE A 75 9.59 -2.56 3.96
C PHE A 75 8.59 -2.83 5.10
N GLU A 76 7.83 -1.84 5.52
CA GLU A 76 6.73 -2.02 6.48
C GLU A 76 5.52 -2.75 5.86
N HIS A 77 5.40 -2.74 4.53
CA HIS A 77 4.31 -3.37 3.80
C HIS A 77 4.70 -4.71 3.18
N VAL A 78 3.84 -5.71 3.34
CA VAL A 78 4.09 -7.08 2.83
C VAL A 78 4.17 -7.11 1.31
N ASN A 79 3.35 -6.32 0.59
CA ASN A 79 3.40 -6.26 -0.87
C ASN A 79 4.76 -5.77 -1.39
N ILE A 80 5.39 -4.83 -0.70
CA ILE A 80 6.72 -4.30 -1.08
C ILE A 80 7.79 -5.37 -0.90
N VAL A 81 7.78 -6.07 0.23
CA VAL A 81 8.73 -7.16 0.50
C VAL A 81 8.56 -8.29 -0.52
N LEU A 82 7.31 -8.66 -0.84
CA LEU A 82 7.05 -9.69 -1.86
C LEU A 82 7.53 -9.26 -3.25
N THR A 83 7.35 -8.00 -3.62
CA THR A 83 7.82 -7.45 -4.89
C THR A 83 9.35 -7.44 -4.96
N GLU A 84 10.02 -7.04 -3.88
CA GLU A 84 11.49 -7.07 -3.78
C GLU A 84 12.04 -8.49 -3.90
N LEU A 85 11.47 -9.45 -3.16
CA LEU A 85 11.87 -10.84 -3.24
C LEU A 85 11.64 -11.45 -4.63
N TYR A 86 10.54 -11.09 -5.28
CA TYR A 86 10.25 -11.50 -6.65
C TYR A 86 11.31 -10.95 -7.61
N LEU A 87 11.57 -9.64 -7.59
CA LEU A 87 12.58 -9.01 -8.44
C LEU A 87 13.96 -9.58 -8.20
N SER A 88 14.38 -9.73 -6.95
CA SER A 88 15.66 -10.31 -6.58
C SER A 88 15.84 -11.72 -7.17
N ARG A 89 14.80 -12.57 -7.05
CA ARG A 89 14.83 -13.94 -7.60
C ARG A 89 14.89 -13.95 -9.13
N VAL A 90 14.05 -13.18 -9.79
CA VAL A 90 13.96 -13.17 -11.26
C VAL A 90 15.22 -12.58 -11.88
N ILE A 91 15.70 -11.45 -11.35
CA ILE A 91 16.94 -10.83 -11.84
C ILE A 91 18.15 -11.74 -11.59
N SER A 92 18.29 -12.30 -10.38
CA SER A 92 19.40 -13.23 -10.08
C SER A 92 19.41 -14.43 -11.01
N THR A 93 18.23 -14.94 -11.40
CA THR A 93 18.15 -16.05 -12.35
C THR A 93 18.51 -15.60 -13.76
N ALA A 94 18.07 -14.42 -14.17
CA ALA A 94 18.31 -13.89 -15.51
C ALA A 94 19.79 -13.54 -15.77
N ILE A 95 20.54 -13.15 -14.72
CA ILE A 95 21.96 -12.79 -14.86
C ILE A 95 22.91 -13.99 -14.72
N ARG A 96 22.46 -15.15 -14.26
CA ARG A 96 23.30 -16.36 -14.13
C ARG A 96 24.07 -16.77 -15.40
N PRO A 97 23.52 -16.68 -16.62
CA PRO A 97 24.24 -17.04 -17.85
C PRO A 97 25.44 -16.13 -18.16
N TYR A 98 25.54 -14.99 -17.49
CA TYR A 98 26.65 -14.03 -17.67
C TYR A 98 27.82 -14.31 -16.72
N LEU A 99 27.69 -15.24 -15.77
CA LEU A 99 28.81 -15.70 -14.96
C LEU A 99 29.87 -16.33 -15.85
N PHE A 100 31.13 -16.08 -15.52
CA PHE A 100 32.31 -16.55 -16.25
C PHE A 100 32.49 -15.95 -17.66
N ARG A 101 31.70 -14.93 -18.04
CA ARG A 101 31.95 -14.14 -19.24
C ARG A 101 32.98 -13.04 -18.97
N THR A 102 33.57 -12.53 -20.04
CA THR A 102 34.46 -11.35 -19.98
C THR A 102 33.69 -10.14 -19.52
N ASN A 103 34.26 -9.34 -18.62
CA ASN A 103 33.67 -8.09 -18.16
C ASN A 103 34.00 -6.96 -19.15
N ASP A 104 33.32 -6.95 -20.29
CA ASP A 104 33.42 -5.93 -21.34
C ASP A 104 32.12 -5.13 -21.47
N THR A 105 32.16 -4.03 -22.22
CA THR A 105 31.02 -3.16 -22.48
C THR A 105 29.86 -3.92 -23.15
N SER A 106 30.15 -4.90 -24.01
CA SER A 106 29.14 -5.73 -24.68
C SER A 106 28.37 -6.60 -23.69
N THR A 107 29.09 -7.25 -22.77
CA THR A 107 28.49 -8.07 -21.71
C THR A 107 27.64 -7.21 -20.77
N ARG A 108 28.11 -6.01 -20.36
CA ARG A 108 27.36 -5.08 -19.52
C ARG A 108 26.06 -4.63 -20.19
N THR A 109 26.15 -4.23 -21.47
CA THR A 109 24.97 -3.86 -22.28
C THR A 109 23.98 -5.01 -22.41
N SER A 110 24.48 -6.24 -22.60
CA SER A 110 23.64 -7.44 -22.66
C SER A 110 22.90 -7.71 -21.34
N ILE A 111 23.56 -7.48 -20.20
CA ILE A 111 22.93 -7.59 -18.86
C ILE A 111 21.83 -6.54 -18.71
N VAL A 112 22.09 -5.28 -19.04
CA VAL A 112 21.10 -4.22 -19.01
C VAL A 112 19.88 -4.56 -19.88
N ASN A 113 20.13 -5.03 -21.11
CA ASN A 113 19.06 -5.45 -22.03
C ASN A 113 18.27 -6.66 -21.53
N THR A 114 18.85 -7.50 -20.70
CA THR A 114 18.16 -8.65 -20.09
C THR A 114 17.32 -8.23 -18.89
N ILE A 115 17.78 -7.28 -18.07
CA ILE A 115 17.09 -6.84 -16.87
C ILE A 115 15.97 -5.83 -17.19
N SER A 116 16.19 -4.92 -18.13
CA SER A 116 15.26 -3.83 -18.46
C SER A 116 13.84 -4.31 -18.80
N PRO A 117 13.61 -5.38 -19.59
CA PRO A 117 12.26 -5.88 -19.85
C PRO A 117 11.56 -6.40 -18.59
N ILE A 118 12.30 -6.99 -17.65
CA ILE A 118 11.76 -7.49 -16.37
C ILE A 118 11.23 -6.31 -15.56
N LEU A 119 12.02 -5.23 -15.46
CA LEU A 119 11.64 -4.04 -14.72
C LEU A 119 10.45 -3.32 -15.37
N ARG A 120 10.45 -3.16 -16.69
CA ARG A 120 9.32 -2.57 -17.43
C ARG A 120 8.03 -3.35 -17.26
N ASN A 121 8.11 -4.67 -17.29
CA ASN A 121 6.94 -5.52 -17.07
C ASN A 121 6.41 -5.40 -15.63
N THR A 122 7.31 -5.29 -14.65
CA THR A 122 6.93 -5.09 -13.25
C THR A 122 6.33 -3.70 -13.03
N GLU A 123 6.85 -2.67 -13.70
CA GLU A 123 6.28 -1.31 -13.70
C GLU A 123 4.89 -1.29 -14.35
N ALA A 124 4.73 -1.88 -15.52
CA ALA A 124 3.44 -1.99 -16.22
C ALA A 124 2.40 -2.77 -15.40
N SER A 125 2.84 -3.71 -14.56
CA SER A 125 1.98 -4.48 -13.65
C SER A 125 1.71 -3.77 -12.31
N GLY A 126 2.21 -2.56 -12.11
CA GLY A 126 1.99 -1.76 -10.91
C GLY A 126 2.79 -2.19 -9.68
N GLY A 127 3.82 -3.01 -9.83
CA GLY A 127 4.70 -3.41 -8.72
C GLY A 127 5.69 -2.34 -8.31
N ILE A 128 6.18 -1.57 -9.29
CA ILE A 128 7.12 -0.46 -9.09
C ILE A 128 6.62 0.76 -9.85
N SER A 129 6.99 1.96 -9.40
CA SER A 129 6.63 3.22 -10.05
C SER A 129 7.78 3.85 -10.84
N GLU A 130 9.01 3.51 -10.48
CA GLU A 130 10.21 4.07 -11.10
C GLU A 130 11.39 3.15 -10.81
N TYR A 131 12.34 3.09 -11.72
CA TYR A 131 13.60 2.39 -11.49
C TYR A 131 14.77 3.08 -12.20
N THR A 132 15.95 2.89 -11.63
CA THR A 132 17.23 3.29 -12.24
C THR A 132 18.15 2.08 -12.24
N LEU A 133 18.61 1.69 -13.42
CA LEU A 133 19.53 0.57 -13.61
C LEU A 133 20.84 1.10 -14.21
N VAL A 134 21.95 0.87 -13.50
CA VAL A 134 23.29 1.27 -13.92
C VAL A 134 24.20 0.04 -13.94
N CYS A 135 24.76 -0.25 -15.10
CA CYS A 135 25.77 -1.27 -15.31
C CYS A 135 26.70 -0.82 -16.42
N ASP A 136 27.56 0.14 -16.12
CA ASP A 136 28.47 0.76 -17.05
C ASP A 136 29.86 0.94 -16.42
N GLU A 137 30.68 1.81 -16.98
CA GLU A 137 32.04 2.08 -16.51
C GLU A 137 32.08 2.88 -15.22
N THR A 138 30.98 3.60 -14.89
CA THR A 138 30.91 4.42 -13.68
C THR A 138 30.85 3.56 -12.40
N ASN A 139 30.14 2.43 -12.45
CA ASN A 139 30.07 1.49 -11.34
C ASN A 139 30.98 0.25 -11.51
N ASN A 140 31.67 0.14 -12.65
CA ASN A 140 32.68 -0.90 -12.92
C ASN A 140 34.02 -0.28 -13.39
N PRO A 141 34.73 0.46 -12.51
CA PRO A 141 36.06 0.98 -12.81
C PRO A 141 37.06 -0.16 -13.00
N PRO A 142 38.25 0.10 -13.56
CA PRO A 142 39.27 -0.92 -13.81
C PRO A 142 39.60 -1.80 -12.59
N SER A 143 39.61 -1.22 -11.39
CA SER A 143 39.85 -1.96 -10.14
C SER A 143 38.81 -3.04 -9.85
N VAL A 144 37.54 -2.86 -10.24
CA VAL A 144 36.49 -3.85 -10.12
C VAL A 144 36.66 -4.94 -11.20
N VAL A 145 36.99 -4.53 -12.42
CA VAL A 145 37.25 -5.46 -13.54
C VAL A 145 38.46 -6.34 -13.24
N ASP A 146 39.57 -5.76 -12.76
CA ASP A 146 40.80 -6.47 -12.38
C ASP A 146 40.57 -7.47 -11.23
N SER A 147 39.56 -7.19 -10.39
CA SER A 147 39.14 -8.10 -9.33
C SER A 147 38.17 -9.19 -9.79
N ASN A 148 37.92 -9.32 -11.11
CA ASN A 148 36.95 -10.25 -11.70
C ASN A 148 35.52 -10.07 -11.16
N GLN A 149 35.14 -8.85 -10.83
CA GLN A 149 33.83 -8.49 -10.32
C GLN A 149 33.05 -7.66 -11.35
N LEU A 150 31.72 -7.73 -11.26
CA LEU A 150 30.82 -6.90 -12.03
C LEU A 150 29.72 -6.40 -11.08
N ASN A 151 29.56 -5.09 -11.04
CA ASN A 151 28.55 -4.42 -10.23
C ASN A 151 27.36 -4.00 -11.10
N VAL A 152 26.17 -4.35 -10.65
CA VAL A 152 24.89 -3.89 -11.20
C VAL A 152 24.16 -3.11 -10.12
N ASN A 153 23.98 -1.82 -10.32
CA ASN A 153 23.26 -0.97 -9.38
C ASN A 153 21.83 -0.80 -9.85
N LEU A 154 20.90 -1.26 -9.04
CA LEU A 154 19.46 -1.13 -9.27
C LEU A 154 18.83 -0.38 -8.11
N VAL A 155 18.22 0.76 -8.42
CA VAL A 155 17.39 1.53 -7.49
C VAL A 155 15.95 1.41 -7.94
N VAL A 156 15.05 1.05 -7.04
CA VAL A 156 13.63 0.81 -7.34
C VAL A 156 12.76 1.58 -6.37
N LYS A 157 11.74 2.24 -6.89
CA LYS A 157 10.68 2.87 -6.12
C LYS A 157 9.44 2.01 -6.18
N PHE A 158 9.10 1.41 -5.05
CA PHE A 158 7.95 0.52 -4.93
C PHE A 158 6.63 1.27 -4.85
N VAL A 159 5.54 0.61 -5.28
CA VAL A 159 4.17 1.11 -5.13
C VAL A 159 3.57 0.54 -3.84
N GLY A 160 3.19 1.42 -2.92
CA GLY A 160 2.50 1.02 -1.69
C GLY A 160 1.03 0.69 -1.92
N SER A 161 0.45 -0.14 -1.04
CA SER A 161 -0.98 -0.45 -1.04
C SER A 161 -1.82 0.71 -0.48
N ILE A 162 -3.07 0.81 -0.95
CA ILE A 162 -4.05 1.76 -0.38
C ILE A 162 -4.56 1.18 0.93
N THR A 163 -4.23 1.83 2.04
CA THR A 163 -4.66 1.42 3.39
C THR A 163 -5.87 2.18 3.90
N THR A 164 -6.16 3.34 3.32
CA THR A 164 -7.27 4.21 3.73
C THR A 164 -7.91 4.85 2.51
N ILE A 165 -9.23 4.80 2.44
CA ILE A 165 -10.02 5.50 1.42
C ILE A 165 -10.86 6.57 2.13
N ASN A 166 -10.64 7.82 1.78
CA ASN A 166 -11.45 8.94 2.25
C ASN A 166 -12.51 9.26 1.20
N LEU A 167 -13.76 9.21 1.60
CA LEU A 167 -14.89 9.50 0.72
C LEU A 167 -15.74 10.61 1.33
N ALA A 168 -15.85 11.74 0.63
CA ALA A 168 -16.67 12.87 1.07
C ALA A 168 -17.88 12.99 0.15
N PHE A 169 -19.08 13.04 0.76
CA PHE A 169 -20.32 13.32 0.07
C PHE A 169 -20.80 14.75 0.39
N THR A 170 -21.06 15.54 -0.64
CA THR A 170 -21.70 16.85 -0.50
C THR A 170 -23.08 16.78 -1.14
N ALA A 171 -24.13 16.84 -0.32
CA ALA A 171 -25.49 16.97 -0.82
C ALA A 171 -25.76 18.43 -1.19
N LYS A 172 -26.19 18.68 -2.43
CA LYS A 172 -26.67 20.00 -2.89
C LYS A 172 -28.16 19.97 -3.13
N SER A 173 -28.84 21.06 -2.83
CA SER A 173 -30.24 21.25 -3.19
C SER A 173 -30.41 21.30 -4.71
N GLY A 174 -31.52 20.77 -5.25
CA GLY A 174 -31.75 20.56 -6.68
C GLY A 174 -31.67 21.81 -7.58
N THR A 175 -31.52 23.00 -7.00
CA THR A 175 -31.31 24.27 -7.74
C THR A 175 -29.83 24.67 -7.89
N GLN A 176 -28.88 23.91 -7.32
CA GLN A 176 -27.47 24.28 -7.36
C GLN A 176 -26.71 23.42 -8.37
N SER A 177 -25.94 24.06 -9.24
CA SER A 177 -25.06 23.38 -10.18
C SER A 177 -23.91 22.63 -9.45
N VAL A 178 -23.60 21.43 -9.90
CA VAL A 178 -22.48 20.65 -9.38
C VAL A 178 -21.21 21.13 -10.06
N SER A 179 -20.44 21.97 -9.38
CA SER A 179 -19.07 22.30 -9.83
C SER A 179 -18.06 21.35 -9.14
N SER A 180 -17.09 20.86 -9.89
CA SER A 180 -16.09 19.88 -9.46
C SER A 180 -14.94 20.47 -8.62
N SER A 181 -15.20 21.54 -7.85
CA SER A 181 -14.17 22.18 -7.04
C SER A 181 -14.12 21.60 -5.63
N ALA A 182 -12.97 21.05 -5.32
CA ALA A 182 -12.41 20.70 -4.01
C ALA A 182 -13.33 19.92 -3.04
N VAL A 183 -13.19 18.61 -3.13
CA VAL A 183 -13.67 17.70 -2.09
C VAL A 183 -12.72 17.81 -0.88
N ASN A 184 -13.19 18.44 0.18
CA ASN A 184 -12.49 18.45 1.46
C ASN A 184 -12.62 17.05 2.08
N SER A 185 -11.51 16.34 2.24
CA SER A 185 -11.46 14.93 2.60
C SER A 185 -11.90 14.69 4.04
N GLY A 186 -13.11 14.16 4.21
CA GLY A 186 -13.49 13.49 5.45
C GLY A 186 -13.05 12.04 5.44
N SER A 187 -12.30 11.59 6.42
CA SER A 187 -11.91 10.20 6.54
C SER A 187 -13.08 9.33 6.97
N ILE A 188 -13.45 8.34 6.16
CA ILE A 188 -14.36 7.30 6.60
C ILE A 188 -13.53 6.25 7.34
N SER A 189 -13.35 6.43 8.64
CA SER A 189 -13.13 5.29 9.51
C SER A 189 -14.49 4.63 9.69
N SER A 190 -14.62 3.35 9.45
CA SER A 190 -15.84 2.58 9.69
C SER A 190 -16.09 2.44 11.20
N GLY A 191 -16.52 3.52 11.82
CA GLY A 191 -16.95 3.60 13.19
C GLY A 191 -18.20 4.48 13.22
N ALA A 192 -19.37 3.87 13.37
CA ALA A 192 -20.59 4.58 13.65
C ALA A 192 -20.48 5.19 15.06
N SER A 193 -20.09 6.47 15.15
CA SER A 193 -20.37 7.25 16.33
C SER A 193 -21.69 8.00 16.08
N SER A 194 -22.75 7.54 16.71
CA SER A 194 -24.01 8.26 16.79
C SER A 194 -23.83 9.51 17.64
N SER A 195 -23.46 10.63 17.02
CA SER A 195 -23.63 11.93 17.64
C SER A 195 -25.01 12.46 17.27
N ARG A 196 -25.92 12.34 18.23
CA ARG A 196 -27.24 12.95 18.24
C ARG A 196 -27.05 14.47 18.21
N PRO A 197 -27.63 15.21 17.25
CA PRO A 197 -27.61 16.67 17.32
C PRO A 197 -28.50 17.15 18.47
N SER A 198 -27.93 17.83 19.43
CA SER A 198 -28.67 18.57 20.43
C SER A 198 -29.26 19.82 19.76
N SER A 199 -30.56 19.81 19.50
CA SER A 199 -31.34 20.99 19.11
C SER A 199 -31.49 21.90 20.31
N SER A 200 -30.69 22.94 20.39
CA SER A 200 -30.99 24.08 21.30
C SER A 200 -31.92 25.05 20.58
N THR A 201 -33.22 24.88 20.82
CA THR A 201 -34.23 25.86 20.46
C THR A 201 -34.28 26.88 21.58
N SER A 202 -33.63 28.01 21.42
CA SER A 202 -33.83 29.17 22.28
C SER A 202 -35.07 29.93 21.81
N ALA A 203 -36.19 29.69 22.45
CA ALA A 203 -37.37 30.52 22.31
C ALA A 203 -37.19 31.77 23.18
N SER A 204 -36.98 32.92 22.55
CA SER A 204 -37.06 34.23 23.23
C SER A 204 -38.51 34.61 23.40
N PHE A 205 -39.01 34.61 24.64
CA PHE A 205 -40.30 35.17 25.01
C PHE A 205 -40.14 36.67 25.20
N ASN A 206 -40.76 37.43 24.31
CA ASN A 206 -40.85 38.87 24.45
C ASN A 206 -42.17 39.20 25.19
N SER A 207 -42.07 39.59 26.46
CA SER A 207 -43.18 40.06 27.25
C SER A 207 -43.41 41.56 27.00
N GLY A 208 -44.33 41.89 26.07
CA GLY A 208 -44.85 43.25 25.92
C GLY A 208 -45.80 43.61 27.09
N ARG A 209 -45.39 44.55 27.91
CA ARG A 209 -46.28 45.26 28.84
C ARG A 209 -47.18 46.18 28.02
N GLY A 210 -48.48 46.00 28.18
CA GLY A 210 -49.49 46.97 27.86
C GLY A 210 -50.18 47.35 29.15
N SER A 211 -50.01 48.63 29.54
CA SER A 211 -50.66 49.27 30.64
C SER A 211 -52.00 49.85 30.18
N SER A 212 -52.99 49.91 31.05
CA SER A 212 -53.97 51.00 31.26
C SER A 212 -55.38 50.51 31.47
N TYR A 213 -55.89 51.00 32.58
CA TYR A 213 -57.19 51.14 33.15
C TYR A 213 -57.89 49.93 33.72
#